data_38798942836f7b5f265fe0f5bf266571
#
_entry.id   38798942836f7b5f265fe0f5bf266571
#
_cell.length_a   1.000
_cell.length_b   1.000
_cell.length_c   1.000
_cell.angle_alpha   90.00
_cell.angle_beta   90.00
_cell.angle_gamma   90.00
#
_symmetry.space_group_name_H-M   'P 1'
#
loop_
_entity.id
_entity.type
_entity.pdbx_description
1 polymer ?
#
loop_
_entity_poly.entity_id
_entity_poly.type
_entity_poly.pdbx_seq_one_letter_code
_entity_poly.pdbx_strand_id
1 'polypeptide(L)'
;LWRVSSGVRGNLHLFGGHLDKAGFISEIKSMLSEFFQYGITEEKLETLIGETKSPLLRQKLLDMQVLYRAFQAYTEEKVSVKEEILSLLCRVLPQSQLIRDSVVTLDGYTGFTPIQYELLELLFRCCRKVIVTVTMDPEDNPYRESVQQKLFYMSRHTVCRLIDRAAAAGCSRDEDILLKEKPMWRFKDSPELGFIENELFRYRGKVYHSGSGNESGAAAEHGRESLRLIEAATPQAEISFLCGEIRRLVASEGIRYREIAVITGDLETYSREILRQFEKNQIPCFIDYKKNILGNPMVELIRAALEVLQSGFSYESVFRFLKTGLVMPLAGLSPEVIYQAENYVIALGIRGFKRWNSTWERVYRGAELINLDELNQFREAVVTPFLPLREVFSNRKATVRERTEALVHFLEALEMEQKLAAMAQQFEEVGDMSLAKEYGQVYGLVMDLFDRIVALLGEEVMGQREYAEILDAGFAEIKVGLIPAVVDRIVVGDITRTRLSNIKVLFFAGVNDGIVPSVSGRGGILSEGDRRAL
;
A
#
# COMPACT_ATOMS: atom_id res chain seq x y z
N LEU A 1 4.48 -11.14 -13.60
CA LEU A 1 4.69 -10.12 -14.65
C LEU A 1 6.16 -10.05 -15.06
N TRP A 2 7.10 -9.95 -14.13
CA TRP A 2 8.54 -9.90 -14.40
C TRP A 2 8.99 -11.04 -15.32
N ARG A 3 8.56 -12.28 -15.02
CA ARG A 3 8.90 -13.45 -15.83
C ARG A 3 8.28 -13.42 -17.22
N VAL A 4 7.01 -13.05 -17.30
CA VAL A 4 6.30 -12.93 -18.59
C VAL A 4 7.00 -11.87 -19.47
N SER A 5 7.31 -10.71 -18.89
CA SER A 5 7.98 -9.64 -19.62
C SER A 5 9.41 -10.00 -20.05
N SER A 6 10.14 -10.73 -19.20
CA SER A 6 11.47 -11.25 -19.54
C SER A 6 11.43 -12.24 -20.70
N GLY A 7 10.42 -13.12 -20.74
CA GLY A 7 10.21 -14.10 -21.81
C GLY A 7 9.92 -13.47 -23.18
N VAL A 8 9.30 -12.29 -23.21
CA VAL A 8 8.98 -11.58 -24.47
C VAL A 8 9.92 -10.42 -24.77
N ARG A 9 10.98 -10.25 -23.99
CA ARG A 9 11.95 -9.14 -24.10
C ARG A 9 12.46 -8.90 -25.54
N GLY A 10 12.73 -9.97 -26.27
CA GLY A 10 13.21 -9.90 -27.66
C GLY A 10 12.19 -9.37 -28.67
N ASN A 11 10.90 -9.35 -28.30
CA ASN A 11 9.80 -8.90 -29.14
C ASN A 11 9.38 -7.46 -28.84
N LEU A 12 10.04 -6.80 -27.88
CA LEU A 12 9.73 -5.43 -27.46
C LEU A 12 10.71 -4.45 -28.10
N HIS A 13 10.18 -3.39 -28.67
CA HIS A 13 10.97 -2.38 -29.38
C HIS A 13 11.47 -1.25 -28.46
N LEU A 14 10.61 -0.76 -27.56
CA LEU A 14 10.92 0.34 -26.64
C LEU A 14 11.19 -0.13 -25.22
N PHE A 15 10.43 -1.11 -24.74
CA PHE A 15 10.42 -1.50 -23.33
C PHE A 15 11.49 -2.52 -22.95
N GLY A 16 12.04 -3.25 -23.93
CA GLY A 16 12.98 -4.33 -23.69
C GLY A 16 14.22 -3.95 -22.86
N GLY A 17 14.73 -2.73 -23.03
CA GLY A 17 15.89 -2.20 -22.29
C GLY A 17 15.61 -1.74 -20.87
N HIS A 18 14.33 -1.66 -20.45
CA HIS A 18 13.92 -1.13 -19.15
C HIS A 18 13.33 -2.16 -18.21
N LEU A 19 13.15 -3.41 -18.66
CA LEU A 19 12.53 -4.49 -17.88
C LEU A 19 13.30 -4.89 -16.63
N ASP A 20 14.58 -4.57 -16.53
CA ASP A 20 15.40 -4.84 -15.33
C ASP A 20 15.11 -3.86 -14.17
N LYS A 21 14.30 -2.83 -14.41
CA LYS A 21 13.97 -1.82 -13.40
C LYS A 21 12.65 -2.16 -12.73
N ALA A 22 12.67 -2.42 -11.43
CA ALA A 22 11.48 -2.77 -10.64
C ALA A 22 10.35 -1.72 -10.78
N GLY A 23 10.68 -0.42 -10.78
CA GLY A 23 9.71 0.65 -11.00
C GLY A 23 9.03 0.58 -12.36
N PHE A 24 9.75 0.18 -13.41
CA PHE A 24 9.17 0.05 -14.75
C PHE A 24 8.20 -1.15 -14.85
N ILE A 25 8.53 -2.26 -14.19
CA ILE A 25 7.62 -3.42 -14.09
C ILE A 25 6.36 -3.06 -13.32
N SER A 26 6.46 -2.24 -12.26
CA SER A 26 5.30 -1.73 -11.52
C SER A 26 4.39 -0.87 -12.40
N GLU A 27 4.96 -0.03 -13.25
CA GLU A 27 4.21 0.78 -14.22
C GLU A 27 3.50 -0.08 -15.27
N ILE A 28 4.16 -1.12 -15.80
CA ILE A 28 3.53 -2.09 -16.71
C ILE A 28 2.36 -2.78 -16.00
N LYS A 29 2.55 -3.20 -14.74
CA LYS A 29 1.50 -3.83 -13.93
C LYS A 29 0.28 -2.90 -13.80
N SER A 30 0.51 -1.64 -13.42
CA SER A 30 -0.56 -0.65 -13.25
C SER A 30 -1.33 -0.46 -14.55
N MET A 31 -0.66 -0.38 -15.67
CA MET A 31 -1.28 -0.19 -16.96
C MET A 31 -2.04 -1.43 -17.46
N LEU A 32 -1.52 -2.64 -17.27
CA LEU A 32 -2.26 -3.86 -17.56
C LEU A 32 -3.51 -3.98 -16.67
N SER A 33 -3.40 -3.64 -15.39
CA SER A 33 -4.57 -3.58 -14.49
C SER A 33 -5.61 -2.56 -14.97
N GLU A 34 -5.19 -1.38 -15.45
CA GLU A 34 -6.10 -0.42 -16.08
C GLU A 34 -6.79 -1.04 -17.31
N PHE A 35 -6.07 -1.72 -18.17
CA PHE A 35 -6.67 -2.35 -19.36
C PHE A 35 -7.75 -3.36 -18.98
N PHE A 36 -7.50 -4.22 -18.00
CA PHE A 36 -8.50 -5.16 -17.50
C PHE A 36 -9.70 -4.43 -16.87
N GLN A 37 -9.47 -3.42 -16.03
CA GLN A 37 -10.54 -2.67 -15.36
C GLN A 37 -11.45 -1.92 -16.34
N TYR A 38 -10.87 -1.41 -17.43
CA TYR A 38 -11.61 -0.68 -18.46
C TYR A 38 -12.10 -1.57 -19.62
N GLY A 39 -11.88 -2.87 -19.53
CA GLY A 39 -12.30 -3.82 -20.54
C GLY A 39 -11.64 -3.55 -21.90
N ILE A 40 -10.37 -3.13 -21.87
CA ILE A 40 -9.55 -2.99 -23.09
C ILE A 40 -9.15 -4.40 -23.53
N THR A 41 -9.81 -4.88 -24.57
CA THR A 41 -9.49 -6.17 -25.20
C THR A 41 -8.37 -6.00 -26.22
N GLU A 42 -7.82 -7.12 -26.67
CA GLU A 42 -6.81 -7.13 -27.73
C GLU A 42 -7.31 -6.46 -29.01
N GLU A 43 -8.56 -6.70 -29.39
CA GLU A 43 -9.21 -6.09 -30.57
C GLU A 43 -9.30 -4.56 -30.46
N LYS A 44 -9.60 -4.05 -29.25
CA LYS A 44 -9.60 -2.62 -28.98
C LYS A 44 -8.20 -2.03 -29.08
N LEU A 45 -7.17 -2.74 -28.56
CA LEU A 45 -5.78 -2.32 -28.71
C LEU A 45 -5.36 -2.25 -30.19
N GLU A 46 -5.75 -3.23 -31.01
CA GLU A 46 -5.49 -3.20 -32.45
C GLU A 46 -6.13 -2.00 -33.13
N THR A 47 -7.37 -1.68 -32.78
CA THR A 47 -8.09 -0.50 -33.26
C THR A 47 -7.32 0.78 -32.89
N LEU A 48 -6.93 0.95 -31.62
CA LEU A 48 -6.17 2.10 -31.11
C LEU A 48 -4.81 2.25 -31.80
N ILE A 49 -4.11 1.12 -32.06
CA ILE A 49 -2.84 1.09 -32.80
C ILE A 49 -3.07 1.58 -34.24
N GLY A 50 -4.19 1.22 -34.85
CA GLY A 50 -4.55 1.63 -36.22
C GLY A 50 -4.88 3.12 -36.32
N GLU A 51 -5.58 3.66 -35.34
CA GLU A 51 -6.11 5.03 -35.34
C GLU A 51 -5.06 6.08 -34.90
N THR A 52 -4.04 5.66 -34.14
CA THR A 52 -3.06 6.60 -33.59
C THR A 52 -2.14 7.18 -34.65
N LYS A 53 -2.02 8.51 -34.67
CA LYS A 53 -1.14 9.26 -35.60
C LYS A 53 0.29 9.42 -35.09
N SER A 54 0.52 9.23 -33.80
CA SER A 54 1.85 9.38 -33.18
C SER A 54 2.68 8.10 -33.37
N PRO A 55 3.83 8.15 -34.05
CA PRO A 55 4.67 6.96 -34.23
C PRO A 55 5.19 6.39 -32.91
N LEU A 56 5.51 7.26 -31.94
CA LEU A 56 6.00 6.86 -30.62
C LEU A 56 4.89 6.16 -29.81
N LEU A 57 3.68 6.73 -29.81
CA LEU A 57 2.53 6.11 -29.14
C LEU A 57 2.18 4.76 -29.76
N ARG A 58 2.24 4.67 -31.09
CA ARG A 58 2.01 3.40 -31.79
C ARG A 58 3.00 2.32 -31.36
N GLN A 59 4.29 2.65 -31.23
CA GLN A 59 5.28 1.68 -30.75
C GLN A 59 5.05 1.28 -29.30
N LYS A 60 4.68 2.22 -28.43
CA LYS A 60 4.30 1.91 -27.04
C LYS A 60 3.12 0.93 -27.00
N LEU A 61 2.07 1.18 -27.79
CA LEU A 61 0.89 0.32 -27.84
C LEU A 61 1.20 -1.08 -28.40
N LEU A 62 2.10 -1.19 -29.38
CA LEU A 62 2.56 -2.48 -29.90
C LEU A 62 3.29 -3.29 -28.82
N ASP A 63 4.23 -2.66 -28.10
CA ASP A 63 4.91 -3.32 -27.00
C ASP A 63 3.93 -3.73 -25.87
N MET A 64 2.94 -2.89 -25.60
CA MET A 64 1.87 -3.19 -24.66
C MET A 64 1.01 -4.36 -25.09
N GLN A 65 0.68 -4.46 -26.36
CA GLN A 65 -0.08 -5.59 -26.92
C GLN A 65 0.68 -6.90 -26.75
N VAL A 66 1.99 -6.91 -27.00
CA VAL A 66 2.86 -8.08 -26.80
C VAL A 66 2.83 -8.51 -25.33
N LEU A 67 2.98 -7.55 -24.40
CA LEU A 67 2.94 -7.81 -22.95
C LEU A 67 1.55 -8.28 -22.49
N TYR A 68 0.49 -7.68 -23.00
CA TYR A 68 -0.90 -8.05 -22.69
C TYR A 68 -1.20 -9.48 -23.11
N ARG A 69 -0.89 -9.87 -24.36
CA ARG A 69 -1.04 -11.24 -24.87
C ARG A 69 -0.27 -12.25 -24.03
N ALA A 70 0.99 -11.96 -23.78
CA ALA A 70 1.85 -12.87 -23.01
C ALA A 70 1.37 -13.01 -21.56
N PHE A 71 0.87 -11.94 -20.97
CA PHE A 71 0.31 -11.97 -19.60
C PHE A 71 -1.02 -12.71 -19.56
N GLN A 72 -1.90 -12.48 -20.52
CA GLN A 72 -3.18 -13.17 -20.63
C GLN A 72 -2.99 -14.68 -20.82
N ALA A 73 -2.15 -15.10 -21.77
CA ALA A 73 -1.83 -16.51 -21.99
C ALA A 73 -1.25 -17.19 -20.72
N TYR A 74 -0.42 -16.47 -19.97
CA TYR A 74 0.14 -16.99 -18.72
C TYR A 74 -0.91 -17.12 -17.61
N THR A 75 -1.86 -16.18 -17.55
CA THR A 75 -2.91 -16.18 -16.50
C THR A 75 -4.03 -17.16 -16.79
N GLU A 76 -4.42 -17.35 -18.03
CA GLU A 76 -5.44 -18.34 -18.42
C GLU A 76 -5.07 -19.76 -17.99
N GLU A 77 -3.78 -20.10 -17.97
CA GLU A 77 -3.31 -21.43 -17.55
C GLU A 77 -3.16 -21.58 -16.04
N LYS A 78 -2.90 -20.52 -15.29
CA LYS A 78 -2.36 -20.64 -13.92
C LYS A 78 -3.05 -19.85 -12.81
N VAL A 79 -3.80 -18.78 -13.10
CA VAL A 79 -4.22 -17.82 -12.02
C VAL A 79 -5.52 -17.10 -12.32
N SER A 80 -6.41 -17.02 -11.32
CA SER A 80 -7.46 -15.98 -11.30
C SER A 80 -6.85 -14.64 -10.87
N VAL A 81 -6.77 -13.69 -11.76
CA VAL A 81 -6.37 -12.31 -11.44
C VAL A 81 -7.47 -11.63 -10.61
N LYS A 82 -7.13 -10.68 -9.74
CA LYS A 82 -8.13 -9.94 -8.94
C LYS A 82 -9.25 -9.32 -9.79
N GLU A 83 -8.90 -8.90 -10.99
CA GLU A 83 -9.81 -8.32 -11.97
C GLU A 83 -10.79 -9.38 -12.53
N GLU A 84 -10.37 -10.63 -12.64
CA GLU A 84 -11.23 -11.75 -13.07
C GLU A 84 -12.24 -12.16 -11.99
N ILE A 85 -12.00 -11.82 -10.71
CA ILE A 85 -12.96 -12.10 -9.62
C ILE A 85 -14.30 -11.41 -9.90
N LEU A 86 -14.31 -10.18 -10.40
CA LEU A 86 -15.55 -9.50 -10.76
C LEU A 86 -16.23 -10.16 -11.97
N SER A 87 -15.47 -10.59 -12.96
CA SER A 87 -16.00 -11.32 -14.12
C SER A 87 -16.57 -12.69 -13.71
N LEU A 88 -15.87 -13.40 -12.82
CA LEU A 88 -16.35 -14.65 -12.25
C LEU A 88 -17.61 -14.43 -11.42
N LEU A 89 -17.62 -13.38 -10.59
CA LEU A 89 -18.78 -13.00 -9.79
C LEU A 89 -19.98 -12.72 -10.70
N CYS A 90 -19.80 -12.00 -11.80
CA CYS A 90 -20.85 -11.77 -12.80
C CYS A 90 -21.43 -13.06 -13.37
N ARG A 91 -20.64 -14.11 -13.55
CA ARG A 91 -21.11 -15.42 -14.04
C ARG A 91 -21.91 -16.21 -13.00
N VAL A 92 -21.49 -16.12 -11.73
CA VAL A 92 -22.08 -16.94 -10.64
C VAL A 92 -23.27 -16.25 -9.98
N LEU A 93 -23.27 -14.92 -9.93
CA LEU A 93 -24.27 -14.12 -9.22
C LEU A 93 -25.73 -14.43 -9.61
N PRO A 94 -26.10 -14.68 -10.88
CA PRO A 94 -27.46 -15.05 -11.25
C PRO A 94 -27.95 -16.36 -10.63
N GLN A 95 -27.04 -17.24 -10.21
CA GLN A 95 -27.35 -18.54 -9.59
C GLN A 95 -27.48 -18.46 -8.07
N SER A 96 -27.08 -17.34 -7.48
CA SER A 96 -27.06 -17.16 -6.02
C SER A 96 -28.46 -16.89 -5.46
N GLN A 97 -28.94 -17.78 -4.60
CA GLN A 97 -30.21 -17.58 -3.88
C GLN A 97 -30.11 -16.45 -2.83
N LEU A 98 -28.92 -16.29 -2.21
CA LEU A 98 -28.67 -15.24 -1.21
C LEU A 98 -28.93 -13.84 -1.78
N ILE A 99 -28.56 -13.62 -3.03
CA ILE A 99 -28.67 -12.30 -3.69
C ILE A 99 -30.13 -11.98 -4.04
N ARG A 100 -30.96 -12.95 -4.39
CA ARG A 100 -32.33 -12.71 -4.86
C ARG A 100 -33.21 -11.97 -3.85
N ASP A 101 -33.06 -12.28 -2.58
CA ASP A 101 -33.86 -11.67 -1.50
C ASP A 101 -33.14 -10.51 -0.79
N SER A 102 -31.95 -10.15 -1.28
CA SER A 102 -31.12 -9.13 -0.64
C SER A 102 -31.50 -7.70 -1.04
N VAL A 103 -31.22 -6.77 -0.13
CA VAL A 103 -31.13 -5.34 -0.42
C VAL A 103 -29.65 -4.98 -0.43
N VAL A 104 -29.16 -4.53 -1.58
CA VAL A 104 -27.75 -4.11 -1.76
C VAL A 104 -27.67 -2.61 -1.67
N THR A 105 -26.81 -2.11 -0.81
CA THR A 105 -26.55 -0.67 -0.65
C THR A 105 -25.10 -0.36 -1.03
N LEU A 106 -24.93 0.63 -1.91
CA LEU A 106 -23.64 1.14 -2.36
C LEU A 106 -23.53 2.57 -1.87
N ASP A 107 -22.59 2.83 -0.97
CA ASP A 107 -22.44 4.14 -0.34
C ASP A 107 -21.07 4.77 -0.62
N GLY A 108 -21.09 6.07 -0.98
CA GLY A 108 -19.89 6.87 -1.15
C GLY A 108 -19.06 6.60 -2.40
N TYR A 109 -19.67 6.07 -3.46
CA TYR A 109 -19.01 5.91 -4.76
C TYR A 109 -19.18 7.16 -5.62
N THR A 110 -18.10 7.60 -6.26
CA THR A 110 -18.10 8.72 -7.21
C THR A 110 -18.16 8.26 -8.67
N GLY A 111 -17.86 6.98 -8.93
CA GLY A 111 -17.88 6.35 -10.25
C GLY A 111 -17.65 4.86 -10.18
N PHE A 112 -17.86 4.19 -11.29
CA PHE A 112 -17.67 2.74 -11.45
C PHE A 112 -16.88 2.45 -12.71
N THR A 113 -16.10 1.38 -12.69
CA THR A 113 -15.44 0.85 -13.89
C THR A 113 -16.45 0.09 -14.76
N PRO A 114 -16.17 -0.14 -16.06
CA PRO A 114 -17.07 -0.88 -16.93
C PRO A 114 -17.52 -2.24 -16.38
N ILE A 115 -16.59 -3.03 -15.84
CA ILE A 115 -16.91 -4.32 -15.23
C ILE A 115 -17.80 -4.20 -13.97
N GLN A 116 -17.61 -3.11 -13.19
CA GLN A 116 -18.50 -2.83 -12.07
C GLN A 116 -19.91 -2.44 -12.52
N TYR A 117 -20.04 -1.71 -13.64
CA TYR A 117 -21.35 -1.44 -14.23
C TYR A 117 -22.05 -2.73 -14.73
N GLU A 118 -21.31 -3.70 -15.27
CA GLU A 118 -21.86 -5.02 -15.65
C GLU A 118 -22.37 -5.77 -14.40
N LEU A 119 -21.58 -5.76 -13.33
CA LEU A 119 -22.00 -6.33 -12.05
C LEU A 119 -23.25 -5.64 -11.51
N LEU A 120 -23.32 -4.30 -11.55
CA LEU A 120 -24.47 -3.53 -11.11
C LEU A 120 -25.73 -3.86 -11.93
N GLU A 121 -25.61 -4.02 -13.26
CA GLU A 121 -26.72 -4.44 -14.11
C GLU A 121 -27.27 -5.81 -13.70
N LEU A 122 -26.39 -6.76 -13.35
CA LEU A 122 -26.81 -8.06 -12.82
C LEU A 122 -27.45 -7.95 -11.44
N LEU A 123 -26.92 -7.10 -10.56
CA LEU A 123 -27.53 -6.82 -9.26
C LEU A 123 -28.93 -6.21 -9.41
N PHE A 124 -29.12 -5.28 -10.35
CA PHE A 124 -30.44 -4.73 -10.67
C PHE A 124 -31.44 -5.82 -11.08
N ARG A 125 -30.99 -6.82 -11.86
CA ARG A 125 -31.84 -7.93 -12.29
C ARG A 125 -32.12 -8.98 -11.21
N CYS A 126 -31.17 -9.20 -10.31
CA CYS A 126 -31.20 -10.32 -9.37
C CYS A 126 -31.63 -9.94 -7.95
N CYS A 127 -31.37 -8.73 -7.49
CA CYS A 127 -31.68 -8.31 -6.12
C CYS A 127 -33.13 -7.84 -5.96
N ARG A 128 -33.64 -7.92 -4.72
CA ARG A 128 -34.93 -7.33 -4.38
C ARG A 128 -34.91 -5.80 -4.51
N LYS A 129 -33.80 -5.17 -4.10
CA LYS A 129 -33.59 -3.69 -4.17
C LYS A 129 -32.11 -3.36 -4.19
N VAL A 130 -31.75 -2.36 -4.97
CA VAL A 130 -30.40 -1.76 -4.98
C VAL A 130 -30.54 -0.28 -4.64
N ILE A 131 -29.79 0.17 -3.65
CA ILE A 131 -29.75 1.57 -3.19
C ILE A 131 -28.36 2.10 -3.46
N VAL A 132 -28.25 3.23 -4.15
CA VAL A 132 -26.96 3.87 -4.45
C VAL A 132 -27.00 5.30 -3.93
N THR A 133 -26.06 5.66 -3.03
CA THR A 133 -25.90 7.05 -2.59
C THR A 133 -24.84 7.73 -3.45
N VAL A 134 -25.12 8.95 -3.87
CA VAL A 134 -24.21 9.75 -4.70
C VAL A 134 -24.11 11.15 -4.14
N THR A 135 -22.89 11.60 -3.87
CA THR A 135 -22.64 12.98 -3.42
C THR A 135 -22.71 13.94 -4.61
N MET A 136 -23.56 14.94 -4.49
CA MET A 136 -23.81 15.88 -5.58
C MET A 136 -24.20 17.27 -5.04
N ASP A 137 -24.07 18.30 -5.87
CA ASP A 137 -24.64 19.61 -5.56
C ASP A 137 -26.17 19.54 -5.56
N PRO A 138 -26.86 19.93 -4.48
CA PRO A 138 -28.32 19.92 -4.42
C PRO A 138 -29.00 20.84 -5.45
N GLU A 139 -28.28 21.80 -6.01
CA GLU A 139 -28.81 22.71 -7.06
C GLU A 139 -28.63 22.12 -8.48
N ASP A 140 -27.78 21.10 -8.63
CA ASP A 140 -27.53 20.42 -9.91
C ASP A 140 -28.67 19.45 -10.28
N ASN A 141 -28.97 19.37 -11.57
CA ASN A 141 -29.87 18.33 -12.07
C ASN A 141 -29.08 17.02 -12.23
N PRO A 142 -29.37 15.96 -11.45
CA PRO A 142 -28.62 14.72 -11.48
C PRO A 142 -28.79 13.93 -12.79
N TYR A 143 -29.85 14.19 -13.55
CA TYR A 143 -30.23 13.41 -14.74
C TYR A 143 -29.74 14.01 -16.06
N ARG A 144 -28.98 15.09 -15.98
CA ARG A 144 -28.44 15.75 -17.16
C ARG A 144 -26.92 15.72 -17.14
N GLU A 145 -26.30 15.15 -18.14
CA GLU A 145 -24.86 15.19 -18.27
C GLU A 145 -24.34 16.64 -18.28
N SER A 146 -23.13 16.81 -17.81
CA SER A 146 -22.48 18.12 -17.75
C SER A 146 -21.10 18.06 -18.40
N VAL A 147 -20.46 19.20 -18.55
CA VAL A 147 -19.08 19.29 -19.04
C VAL A 147 -18.09 18.81 -17.99
N GLN A 148 -16.99 18.19 -18.42
CA GLN A 148 -15.99 17.57 -17.54
C GLN A 148 -15.36 18.52 -16.50
N GLN A 149 -15.36 19.82 -16.77
CA GLN A 149 -14.79 20.84 -15.90
C GLN A 149 -15.64 21.14 -14.65
N LYS A 150 -16.88 20.67 -14.59
CA LYS A 150 -17.73 20.89 -13.42
C LYS A 150 -17.37 19.95 -12.27
N LEU A 151 -17.41 20.45 -11.04
CA LEU A 151 -17.02 19.75 -9.83
C LEU A 151 -17.68 18.38 -9.69
N PHE A 152 -18.98 18.28 -9.93
CA PHE A 152 -19.73 17.03 -9.79
C PHE A 152 -19.98 16.30 -11.12
N TYR A 153 -19.13 16.53 -12.13
CA TYR A 153 -19.23 15.83 -13.42
C TYR A 153 -19.28 14.30 -13.26
N MET A 154 -18.32 13.74 -12.50
CA MET A 154 -18.24 12.29 -12.29
C MET A 154 -19.50 11.73 -11.63
N SER A 155 -20.01 12.41 -10.61
CA SER A 155 -21.23 12.00 -9.91
C SER A 155 -22.45 12.01 -10.84
N ARG A 156 -22.60 13.06 -11.66
CA ARG A 156 -23.71 13.16 -12.65
C ARG A 156 -23.60 12.09 -13.72
N HIS A 157 -22.41 11.90 -14.27
CA HIS A 157 -22.16 10.83 -15.25
C HIS A 157 -22.49 9.46 -14.65
N THR A 158 -22.12 9.21 -13.38
CA THR A 158 -22.46 7.98 -12.68
C THR A 158 -23.97 7.79 -12.55
N VAL A 159 -24.73 8.82 -12.16
CA VAL A 159 -26.20 8.74 -12.06
C VAL A 159 -26.81 8.43 -13.42
N CYS A 160 -26.41 9.15 -14.48
CA CYS A 160 -26.92 8.90 -15.83
C CYS A 160 -26.65 7.44 -16.26
N ARG A 161 -25.42 6.94 -16.07
CA ARG A 161 -25.05 5.56 -16.40
C ARG A 161 -25.82 4.52 -15.59
N LEU A 162 -26.05 4.77 -14.29
CA LEU A 162 -26.85 3.87 -13.44
C LEU A 162 -28.29 3.77 -13.93
N ILE A 163 -28.90 4.89 -14.34
CA ILE A 163 -30.26 4.93 -14.90
C ILE A 163 -30.32 4.14 -16.21
N ASP A 164 -29.37 4.37 -17.12
CA ASP A 164 -29.30 3.62 -18.39
C ASP A 164 -29.19 2.12 -18.14
N ARG A 165 -28.34 1.70 -17.20
CA ARG A 165 -28.17 0.29 -16.84
C ARG A 165 -29.40 -0.32 -16.14
N ALA A 166 -30.05 0.43 -15.27
CA ALA A 166 -31.29 -0.02 -14.63
C ALA A 166 -32.42 -0.18 -15.66
N ALA A 167 -32.53 0.75 -16.61
CA ALA A 167 -33.50 0.65 -17.73
C ALA A 167 -33.18 -0.56 -18.61
N ALA A 168 -31.93 -0.82 -18.97
CA ALA A 168 -31.49 -1.99 -19.72
C ALA A 168 -31.75 -3.31 -18.96
N ALA A 169 -31.68 -3.27 -17.63
CA ALA A 169 -32.03 -4.41 -16.76
C ALA A 169 -33.56 -4.63 -16.64
N GLY A 170 -34.38 -3.70 -17.12
CA GLY A 170 -35.85 -3.78 -16.99
C GLY A 170 -36.38 -3.48 -15.59
N CYS A 171 -35.60 -2.74 -14.75
CA CYS A 171 -35.95 -2.41 -13.39
C CYS A 171 -36.79 -1.14 -13.30
N SER A 172 -37.76 -1.12 -12.37
CA SER A 172 -38.43 0.11 -11.93
C SER A 172 -37.52 0.91 -11.01
N ARG A 173 -37.60 2.23 -11.10
CA ARG A 173 -36.90 3.15 -10.21
C ARG A 173 -37.89 3.73 -9.20
N ASP A 174 -37.50 3.70 -7.91
CA ASP A 174 -38.22 4.41 -6.88
C ASP A 174 -37.96 5.92 -6.96
N GLU A 175 -38.75 6.70 -6.24
CA GLU A 175 -38.48 8.13 -6.07
C GLU A 175 -37.14 8.37 -5.37
N ASP A 176 -36.44 9.41 -5.81
CA ASP A 176 -35.13 9.75 -5.23
C ASP A 176 -35.31 10.36 -3.84
N ILE A 177 -34.42 9.99 -2.95
CA ILE A 177 -34.30 10.63 -1.63
C ILE A 177 -33.24 11.74 -1.75
N LEU A 178 -33.69 12.99 -1.72
CA LEU A 178 -32.82 14.15 -1.82
C LEU A 178 -32.57 14.76 -0.43
N LEU A 179 -31.35 14.62 0.06
CA LEU A 179 -30.91 15.21 1.33
C LEU A 179 -30.47 16.66 1.07
N LYS A 180 -31.43 17.60 1.12
CA LYS A 180 -31.22 19.03 0.78
C LYS A 180 -31.36 20.00 1.96
N GLU A 181 -31.38 19.50 3.18
CA GLU A 181 -31.55 20.33 4.37
C GLU A 181 -30.43 21.38 4.48
N LYS A 182 -30.83 22.65 4.68
CA LYS A 182 -29.89 23.76 4.94
C LYS A 182 -30.27 24.47 6.25
N PRO A 183 -29.31 24.85 7.12
CA PRO A 183 -27.90 24.48 7.00
C PRO A 183 -27.69 22.96 7.08
N MET A 184 -26.67 22.47 6.40
CA MET A 184 -26.32 21.05 6.54
C MET A 184 -26.09 20.71 8.01
N TRP A 185 -26.65 19.60 8.46
CA TRP A 185 -26.55 19.16 9.86
C TRP A 185 -25.12 19.23 10.42
N ARG A 186 -24.13 18.84 9.61
CA ARG A 186 -22.71 18.85 10.00
C ARG A 186 -22.18 20.25 10.34
N PHE A 187 -22.70 21.30 9.72
CA PHE A 187 -22.20 22.67 9.83
C PHE A 187 -23.17 23.61 10.56
N LYS A 188 -24.19 23.08 11.23
CA LYS A 188 -25.19 23.92 11.96
C LYS A 188 -24.55 24.82 13.02
N ASP A 189 -23.47 24.33 13.66
CA ASP A 189 -22.73 25.03 14.70
C ASP A 189 -21.43 25.71 14.16
N SER A 190 -21.23 25.76 12.84
CA SER A 190 -20.05 26.31 12.18
C SER A 190 -20.46 27.04 10.89
N PRO A 191 -21.03 28.24 10.99
CA PRO A 191 -21.58 28.94 9.83
C PRO A 191 -20.54 29.27 8.76
N GLU A 192 -19.27 29.49 9.14
CA GLU A 192 -18.15 29.69 8.20
C GLU A 192 -17.94 28.48 7.32
N LEU A 193 -17.94 27.26 7.90
CA LEU A 193 -17.80 26.02 7.16
C LEU A 193 -19.01 25.75 6.27
N GLY A 194 -20.22 26.08 6.76
CA GLY A 194 -21.45 26.04 5.96
C GLY A 194 -21.40 26.98 4.76
N PHE A 195 -20.84 28.19 4.94
CA PHE A 195 -20.64 29.14 3.85
C PHE A 195 -19.63 28.62 2.83
N ILE A 196 -18.49 28.07 3.27
CA ILE A 196 -17.47 27.48 2.37
C ILE A 196 -18.09 26.33 1.58
N GLU A 197 -18.78 25.39 2.23
CA GLU A 197 -19.46 24.28 1.55
C GLU A 197 -20.41 24.80 0.46
N ASN A 198 -21.13 25.88 0.75
CA ASN A 198 -22.13 26.40 -0.17
C ASN A 198 -21.53 27.22 -1.31
N GLU A 199 -20.40 27.89 -1.14
CA GLU A 199 -19.87 28.87 -2.11
C GLU A 199 -18.53 28.44 -2.75
N LEU A 200 -17.75 27.59 -2.11
CA LEU A 200 -16.47 27.10 -2.65
C LEU A 200 -16.71 26.40 -4.01
N PHE A 201 -15.89 26.72 -5.00
CA PHE A 201 -15.98 26.24 -6.38
C PHE A 201 -17.23 26.63 -7.19
N ARG A 202 -18.11 27.47 -6.64
CA ARG A 202 -19.28 27.99 -7.40
C ARG A 202 -19.04 29.37 -8.03
N TYR A 203 -17.93 30.00 -7.69
CA TYR A 203 -17.44 31.27 -8.26
C TYR A 203 -18.52 32.40 -8.30
N ARG A 204 -19.37 32.46 -7.27
CA ARG A 204 -20.46 33.46 -7.18
C ARG A 204 -19.99 34.81 -6.66
N GLY A 205 -18.73 34.96 -6.27
CA GLY A 205 -18.15 36.20 -5.73
C GLY A 205 -18.72 36.63 -4.39
N LYS A 206 -19.41 35.78 -3.66
CA LYS A 206 -19.94 36.09 -2.35
C LYS A 206 -18.82 36.10 -1.29
N VAL A 207 -18.95 37.04 -0.36
CA VAL A 207 -18.04 37.22 0.77
C VAL A 207 -18.79 36.86 2.05
N TYR A 208 -18.12 36.12 2.94
CA TYR A 208 -18.67 35.85 4.27
C TYR A 208 -18.54 37.09 5.15
N HIS A 209 -19.65 37.50 5.76
CA HIS A 209 -19.68 38.58 6.74
C HIS A 209 -20.09 37.99 8.10
N SER A 210 -19.18 38.03 9.05
CA SER A 210 -19.46 37.70 10.44
C SER A 210 -20.52 38.63 11.00
N GLY A 211 -21.70 38.11 11.37
CA GLY A 211 -22.78 38.92 11.94
C GLY A 211 -24.01 39.18 11.06
N SER A 212 -24.08 38.66 9.82
CA SER A 212 -25.25 38.85 8.94
C SER A 212 -26.35 37.78 9.04
N GLY A 213 -26.25 36.85 10.00
CA GLY A 213 -27.26 35.83 10.26
C GLY A 213 -28.08 36.19 11.50
N ASN A 214 -29.42 36.11 11.40
CA ASN A 214 -30.39 36.39 12.46
C ASN A 214 -29.88 35.95 13.85
N GLU A 215 -29.91 36.93 14.75
CA GLU A 215 -29.69 36.76 16.18
C GLU A 215 -30.68 35.73 16.77
N SER A 216 -30.34 34.48 16.73
CA SER A 216 -30.99 33.50 17.59
C SER A 216 -30.07 32.35 17.90
N GLY A 217 -29.40 32.42 19.03
CA GLY A 217 -28.93 31.31 19.80
C GLY A 217 -27.41 31.09 19.83
N ALA A 218 -26.91 30.98 21.01
CA ALA A 218 -25.73 30.25 21.50
C ALA A 218 -24.34 30.44 20.80
N ALA A 219 -24.25 30.79 19.51
CA ALA A 219 -22.96 30.96 18.82
C ALA A 219 -22.30 32.34 19.14
N ALA A 220 -23.03 33.32 19.62
CA ALA A 220 -22.51 34.64 19.95
C ALA A 220 -21.73 34.69 21.29
N GLU A 221 -21.89 33.71 22.15
CA GLU A 221 -21.24 33.72 23.48
C GLU A 221 -19.78 33.23 23.50
N HIS A 222 -19.26 32.62 22.42
CA HIS A 222 -17.94 31.99 22.50
C HIS A 222 -16.91 32.49 21.48
N GLY A 223 -17.14 33.51 20.68
CA GLY A 223 -16.09 34.15 19.84
C GLY A 223 -15.13 33.21 19.09
N ARG A 224 -15.58 31.98 18.80
CA ARG A 224 -14.72 30.93 18.19
C ARG A 224 -14.78 31.03 16.68
N GLU A 225 -13.65 31.28 16.07
CA GLU A 225 -13.47 31.12 14.63
C GLU A 225 -13.51 29.64 14.29
N SER A 226 -14.51 29.20 13.51
CA SER A 226 -14.63 27.80 13.05
C SER A 226 -13.58 27.45 11.99
N LEU A 227 -12.96 28.43 11.37
CA LEU A 227 -11.96 28.26 10.34
C LEU A 227 -10.73 29.12 10.63
N ARG A 228 -9.55 28.49 10.59
CA ARG A 228 -8.26 29.16 10.78
C ARG A 228 -7.30 28.72 9.69
N LEU A 229 -6.61 29.67 9.08
CA LEU A 229 -5.53 29.42 8.13
C LEU A 229 -4.20 29.74 8.80
N ILE A 230 -3.29 28.77 8.80
CA ILE A 230 -1.98 28.89 9.45
C ILE A 230 -0.91 28.69 8.39
N GLU A 231 0.03 29.61 8.35
CA GLU A 231 1.24 29.52 7.53
C GLU A 231 2.43 29.14 8.42
N ALA A 232 3.16 28.11 8.02
CA ALA A 232 4.36 27.63 8.71
C ALA A 232 5.55 27.56 7.75
N ALA A 233 6.74 27.84 8.24
CA ALA A 233 7.95 27.87 7.43
C ALA A 233 8.41 26.48 6.94
N THR A 234 8.07 25.43 7.67
CA THR A 234 8.46 24.03 7.38
C THR A 234 7.39 23.05 7.85
N PRO A 235 7.31 21.84 7.26
CA PRO A 235 6.42 20.80 7.77
C PRO A 235 6.64 20.49 9.27
N GLN A 236 7.88 20.55 9.74
CA GLN A 236 8.20 20.36 11.15
C GLN A 236 7.57 21.45 12.03
N ALA A 237 7.66 22.72 11.64
CA ALA A 237 7.05 23.84 12.35
C ALA A 237 5.52 23.73 12.35
N GLU A 238 4.95 23.32 11.22
CA GLU A 238 3.51 23.06 11.05
C GLU A 238 3.02 21.99 12.04
N ILE A 239 3.66 20.84 12.10
CA ILE A 239 3.27 19.76 13.02
C ILE A 239 3.56 20.13 14.49
N SER A 240 4.62 20.91 14.77
CA SER A 240 4.86 21.43 16.12
C SER A 240 3.73 22.35 16.58
N PHE A 241 3.26 23.25 15.71
CA PHE A 241 2.08 24.08 15.97
C PHE A 241 0.83 23.23 16.23
N LEU A 242 0.59 22.23 15.39
CA LEU A 242 -0.52 21.26 15.55
C LEU A 242 -0.49 20.60 16.92
N CYS A 243 0.66 20.14 17.40
CA CYS A 243 0.80 19.55 18.73
C CYS A 243 0.40 20.51 19.84
N GLY A 244 0.83 21.76 19.74
CA GLY A 244 0.47 22.81 20.71
C GLY A 244 -1.03 23.07 20.74
N GLU A 245 -1.64 23.19 19.58
CA GLU A 245 -3.09 23.45 19.44
C GLU A 245 -3.94 22.26 19.90
N ILE A 246 -3.55 21.02 19.55
CA ILE A 246 -4.21 19.81 20.04
C ILE A 246 -4.19 19.76 21.57
N ARG A 247 -3.04 20.01 22.20
CA ARG A 247 -2.94 20.02 23.66
C ARG A 247 -3.80 21.11 24.29
N ARG A 248 -3.86 22.29 23.69
CA ARG A 248 -4.74 23.38 24.12
C ARG A 248 -6.21 22.96 24.05
N LEU A 249 -6.64 22.39 22.92
CA LEU A 249 -8.04 21.93 22.72
C LEU A 249 -8.44 20.86 23.75
N VAL A 250 -7.56 19.89 23.98
CA VAL A 250 -7.83 18.83 24.97
C VAL A 250 -7.86 19.38 26.39
N ALA A 251 -6.88 20.23 26.77
CA ALA A 251 -6.76 20.72 28.13
C ALA A 251 -7.80 21.79 28.47
N SER A 252 -8.07 22.74 27.56
CA SER A 252 -8.92 23.90 27.83
C SER A 252 -10.36 23.71 27.40
N GLU A 253 -10.62 22.87 26.39
CA GLU A 253 -11.95 22.71 25.80
C GLU A 253 -12.55 21.34 26.04
N GLY A 254 -11.79 20.41 26.65
CA GLY A 254 -12.25 19.06 26.97
C GLY A 254 -12.55 18.20 25.74
N ILE A 255 -12.00 18.54 24.57
CA ILE A 255 -12.16 17.76 23.34
C ILE A 255 -11.33 16.48 23.48
N ARG A 256 -11.91 15.34 23.14
CA ARG A 256 -11.21 14.05 23.18
C ARG A 256 -10.35 13.85 21.94
N TYR A 257 -9.25 13.11 22.07
CA TYR A 257 -8.38 12.82 20.93
C TYR A 257 -9.12 12.18 19.75
N ARG A 258 -10.06 11.29 19.98
CA ARG A 258 -10.89 10.65 18.94
C ARG A 258 -11.83 11.61 18.20
N GLU A 259 -12.05 12.80 18.72
CA GLU A 259 -12.88 13.85 18.11
C GLU A 259 -12.03 14.81 17.26
N ILE A 260 -10.71 14.56 17.21
CA ILE A 260 -9.73 15.34 16.43
C ILE A 260 -9.19 14.43 15.32
N ALA A 261 -9.07 14.99 14.12
CA ALA A 261 -8.41 14.31 13.00
C ALA A 261 -7.38 15.22 12.34
N VAL A 262 -6.37 14.60 11.75
CA VAL A 262 -5.38 15.26 10.89
C VAL A 262 -5.45 14.61 9.50
N ILE A 263 -5.67 15.42 8.47
CA ILE A 263 -5.68 14.96 7.08
C ILE A 263 -4.57 15.66 6.32
N THR A 264 -3.93 14.95 5.41
CA THR A 264 -2.93 15.51 4.50
C THR A 264 -3.07 14.93 3.10
N GLY A 265 -2.61 15.67 2.10
CA GLY A 265 -2.47 15.17 0.71
C GLY A 265 -1.16 14.41 0.48
N ASP A 266 -0.20 14.50 1.41
CA ASP A 266 1.11 13.84 1.34
C ASP A 266 1.41 13.11 2.66
N LEU A 267 0.73 11.99 2.84
CA LEU A 267 0.89 11.19 4.06
C LEU A 267 2.30 10.58 4.18
N GLU A 268 2.99 10.34 3.08
CA GLU A 268 4.32 9.75 3.08
C GLU A 268 5.34 10.68 3.73
N THR A 269 5.35 11.95 3.35
CA THR A 269 6.23 12.97 3.93
C THR A 269 5.83 13.31 5.36
N TYR A 270 4.52 13.51 5.62
CA TYR A 270 4.05 13.99 6.92
C TYR A 270 4.02 12.92 8.01
N SER A 271 3.84 11.63 7.66
CA SER A 271 3.69 10.56 8.65
C SER A 271 4.86 10.45 9.63
N ARG A 272 6.10 10.56 9.14
CA ARG A 272 7.30 10.46 9.98
C ARG A 272 7.39 11.61 10.98
N GLU A 273 7.10 12.82 10.51
CA GLU A 273 7.15 14.00 11.36
C GLU A 273 6.03 14.00 12.40
N ILE A 274 4.83 13.59 12.00
CA ILE A 274 3.69 13.44 12.91
C ILE A 274 4.02 12.42 14.01
N LEU A 275 4.50 11.23 13.65
CA LEU A 275 4.87 10.20 14.64
C LEU A 275 5.89 10.76 15.64
N ARG A 276 6.97 11.36 15.14
CA ARG A 276 8.05 11.90 15.97
C ARG A 276 7.56 13.00 16.94
N GLN A 277 6.76 13.93 16.44
CA GLN A 277 6.28 15.07 17.24
C GLN A 277 5.17 14.66 18.20
N PHE A 278 4.26 13.77 17.77
CA PHE A 278 3.16 13.30 18.62
C PHE A 278 3.68 12.43 19.77
N GLU A 279 4.65 11.55 19.50
CA GLU A 279 5.33 10.77 20.53
C GLU A 279 6.02 11.68 21.57
N LYS A 280 6.81 12.67 21.08
CA LYS A 280 7.48 13.65 21.96
C LYS A 280 6.49 14.44 22.83
N ASN A 281 5.30 14.72 22.33
CA ASN A 281 4.25 15.47 23.02
C ASN A 281 3.22 14.58 23.73
N GLN A 282 3.43 13.25 23.75
CA GLN A 282 2.51 12.26 24.35
C GLN A 282 1.07 12.34 23.79
N ILE A 283 0.94 12.64 22.50
CA ILE A 283 -0.33 12.71 21.80
C ILE A 283 -0.61 11.34 21.17
N PRO A 284 -1.64 10.61 21.61
CA PRO A 284 -1.96 9.32 21.03
C PRO A 284 -2.54 9.48 19.63
N CYS A 285 -1.95 8.82 18.63
CA CYS A 285 -2.44 8.85 17.26
C CYS A 285 -2.50 7.47 16.63
N PHE A 286 -3.29 7.38 15.57
CA PHE A 286 -3.34 6.28 14.63
C PHE A 286 -3.17 6.84 13.23
N ILE A 287 -2.17 6.36 12.50
CA ILE A 287 -1.98 6.73 11.10
C ILE A 287 -2.60 5.65 10.23
N ASP A 288 -3.59 6.03 9.42
CA ASP A 288 -4.22 5.15 8.43
C ASP A 288 -3.30 4.94 7.22
N TYR A 289 -2.19 4.28 7.49
CA TYR A 289 -1.16 3.97 6.52
C TYR A 289 -0.83 2.48 6.52
N LYS A 290 -0.83 1.88 5.34
CA LYS A 290 -0.37 0.49 5.19
C LYS A 290 1.14 0.49 5.10
N LYS A 291 1.79 0.05 6.17
CA LYS A 291 3.25 -0.04 6.24
C LYS A 291 3.75 -1.20 5.37
N ASN A 292 4.74 -0.94 4.53
CA ASN A 292 5.45 -1.98 3.79
C ASN A 292 6.36 -2.78 4.72
N ILE A 293 6.49 -4.08 4.50
CA ILE A 293 7.33 -4.95 5.32
C ILE A 293 8.82 -4.92 4.93
N LEU A 294 9.21 -4.21 3.88
CA LEU A 294 10.59 -4.18 3.39
C LEU A 294 11.63 -3.77 4.45
N GLY A 295 11.25 -2.92 5.39
CA GLY A 295 12.10 -2.51 6.50
C GLY A 295 12.07 -3.45 7.72
N ASN A 296 11.29 -4.54 7.66
CA ASN A 296 11.21 -5.48 8.78
C ASN A 296 12.48 -6.35 8.86
N PRO A 297 13.04 -6.57 10.06
CA PRO A 297 14.24 -7.39 10.24
C PRO A 297 14.14 -8.82 9.68
N MET A 298 12.95 -9.42 9.64
CA MET A 298 12.76 -10.74 9.04
C MET A 298 13.01 -10.72 7.53
N VAL A 299 12.49 -9.72 6.83
CA VAL A 299 12.72 -9.55 5.38
C VAL A 299 14.19 -9.31 5.11
N GLU A 300 14.82 -8.46 5.93
CA GLU A 300 16.24 -8.17 5.84
C GLU A 300 17.10 -9.43 6.11
N LEU A 301 16.71 -10.28 7.06
CA LEU A 301 17.37 -11.55 7.34
C LEU A 301 17.32 -12.49 6.13
N ILE A 302 16.16 -12.63 5.50
CA ILE A 302 15.99 -13.47 4.31
C ILE A 302 16.88 -12.96 3.16
N ARG A 303 16.86 -11.65 2.91
CA ARG A 303 17.71 -11.00 1.90
C ARG A 303 19.19 -11.24 2.16
N ALA A 304 19.61 -11.00 3.40
CA ALA A 304 20.99 -11.19 3.81
C ALA A 304 21.42 -12.67 3.72
N ALA A 305 20.55 -13.61 4.07
CA ALA A 305 20.83 -15.04 3.93
C ALA A 305 21.04 -15.44 2.46
N LEU A 306 20.19 -14.95 1.55
CA LEU A 306 20.37 -15.18 0.12
C LEU A 306 21.64 -14.53 -0.41
N GLU A 307 21.99 -13.36 0.08
CA GLU A 307 23.25 -12.68 -0.28
C GLU A 307 24.48 -13.44 0.22
N VAL A 308 24.43 -14.04 1.43
CA VAL A 308 25.49 -14.93 1.92
C VAL A 308 25.76 -16.06 0.95
N LEU A 309 24.72 -16.68 0.41
CA LEU A 309 24.86 -17.77 -0.58
C LEU A 309 25.41 -17.26 -1.92
N GLN A 310 24.92 -16.12 -2.39
CA GLN A 310 25.31 -15.53 -3.69
C GLN A 310 26.76 -15.01 -3.67
N SER A 311 27.15 -14.35 -2.58
CA SER A 311 28.50 -13.80 -2.40
C SER A 311 29.54 -14.85 -1.96
N GLY A 312 29.08 -16.09 -1.67
CA GLY A 312 29.93 -17.17 -1.21
C GLY A 312 30.51 -16.95 0.20
N PHE A 313 29.72 -16.44 1.13
CA PHE A 313 30.13 -16.11 2.51
C PHE A 313 31.15 -14.95 2.56
N SER A 314 30.82 -13.84 1.93
CA SER A 314 31.59 -12.61 2.11
C SER A 314 31.42 -12.06 3.53
N TYR A 315 32.41 -11.30 3.98
CA TYR A 315 32.35 -10.61 5.28
C TYR A 315 31.07 -9.76 5.40
N GLU A 316 30.82 -8.94 4.41
CA GLU A 316 29.74 -7.99 4.42
C GLU A 316 28.37 -8.71 4.53
N SER A 317 28.17 -9.77 3.75
CA SER A 317 26.90 -10.49 3.73
C SER A 317 26.64 -11.26 5.02
N VAL A 318 27.65 -11.92 5.59
CA VAL A 318 27.50 -12.68 6.84
C VAL A 318 27.21 -11.75 8.01
N PHE A 319 27.95 -10.64 8.14
CA PHE A 319 27.69 -9.72 9.26
C PHE A 319 26.42 -8.88 9.07
N ARG A 320 25.98 -8.63 7.84
CA ARG A 320 24.65 -8.09 7.55
C ARG A 320 23.55 -9.03 8.08
N PHE A 321 23.66 -10.33 7.80
CA PHE A 321 22.75 -11.36 8.31
C PHE A 321 22.73 -11.39 9.84
N LEU A 322 23.89 -11.42 10.49
CA LEU A 322 24.00 -11.48 11.95
C LEU A 322 23.47 -10.23 12.66
N LYS A 323 23.66 -9.07 12.05
CA LYS A 323 23.24 -7.76 12.61
C LYS A 323 21.74 -7.45 12.42
N THR A 324 20.95 -8.36 11.87
CA THR A 324 19.49 -8.21 11.81
C THR A 324 18.82 -8.24 13.19
N GLY A 325 19.51 -8.71 14.22
CA GLY A 325 19.01 -8.82 15.59
C GLY A 325 18.14 -10.07 15.83
N LEU A 326 17.79 -10.83 14.79
CA LEU A 326 16.92 -12.01 14.90
C LEU A 326 17.70 -13.32 15.07
N VAL A 327 18.99 -13.33 14.75
CA VAL A 327 19.81 -14.54 14.81
C VAL A 327 20.25 -14.88 16.24
N MET A 328 20.38 -13.88 17.09
CA MET A 328 20.81 -14.06 18.48
C MET A 328 19.61 -14.33 19.43
N PRO A 329 19.80 -15.04 20.55
CA PRO A 329 21.04 -15.74 20.95
C PRO A 329 21.32 -16.96 20.08
N LEU A 330 22.58 -17.15 19.69
CA LEU A 330 23.07 -18.30 18.96
C LEU A 330 23.76 -19.25 19.94
N ALA A 331 23.26 -20.47 20.07
CA ALA A 331 23.87 -21.52 20.91
C ALA A 331 24.23 -21.07 22.35
N GLY A 332 23.46 -20.13 22.92
CA GLY A 332 23.72 -19.59 24.27
C GLY A 332 24.88 -18.59 24.36
N LEU A 333 25.44 -18.17 23.23
CA LEU A 333 26.52 -17.19 23.18
C LEU A 333 26.01 -15.75 23.41
N SER A 334 26.86 -14.92 23.99
CA SER A 334 26.52 -13.52 24.23
C SER A 334 26.52 -12.71 22.91
N PRO A 335 25.74 -11.59 22.81
CA PRO A 335 25.77 -10.73 21.64
C PRO A 335 27.16 -10.15 21.33
N GLU A 336 28.04 -10.00 22.33
CA GLU A 336 29.39 -9.47 22.18
C GLU A 336 30.28 -10.35 21.31
N VAL A 337 30.00 -11.65 21.22
CA VAL A 337 30.78 -12.57 20.38
C VAL A 337 30.70 -12.19 18.90
N ILE A 338 29.62 -11.56 18.45
CA ILE A 338 29.50 -11.07 17.07
C ILE A 338 30.62 -10.06 16.76
N TYR A 339 30.85 -9.11 17.64
CA TYR A 339 31.87 -8.07 17.44
C TYR A 339 33.28 -8.65 17.52
N GLN A 340 33.50 -9.62 18.40
CA GLN A 340 34.79 -10.33 18.48
C GLN A 340 35.05 -11.13 17.21
N ALA A 341 34.05 -11.86 16.72
CA ALA A 341 34.12 -12.61 15.48
C ALA A 341 34.30 -11.70 14.26
N GLU A 342 33.65 -10.54 14.24
CA GLU A 342 33.81 -9.54 13.19
C GLU A 342 35.25 -9.06 13.11
N ASN A 343 35.84 -8.66 14.24
CA ASN A 343 37.23 -8.23 14.31
C ASN A 343 38.18 -9.37 13.88
N TYR A 344 37.91 -10.60 14.32
CA TYR A 344 38.72 -11.77 13.97
C TYR A 344 38.67 -12.05 12.46
N VAL A 345 37.48 -12.04 11.87
CA VAL A 345 37.27 -12.29 10.42
C VAL A 345 37.95 -11.22 9.58
N ILE A 346 37.88 -9.94 10.00
CA ILE A 346 38.56 -8.83 9.33
C ILE A 346 40.08 -8.99 9.42
N ALA A 347 40.61 -9.20 10.65
CA ALA A 347 42.05 -9.27 10.89
C ALA A 347 42.74 -10.41 10.12
N LEU A 348 42.07 -11.53 9.98
CA LEU A 348 42.59 -12.72 9.26
C LEU A 348 42.12 -12.82 7.81
N GLY A 349 41.29 -11.89 7.34
CA GLY A 349 40.77 -11.87 5.98
C GLY A 349 39.99 -13.14 5.63
N ILE A 350 39.13 -13.62 6.55
CA ILE A 350 38.34 -14.84 6.36
C ILE A 350 37.25 -14.56 5.33
N ARG A 351 37.35 -15.22 4.18
CA ARG A 351 36.38 -15.09 3.07
C ARG A 351 36.12 -16.45 2.46
N GLY A 352 34.89 -16.68 2.04
CA GLY A 352 34.49 -17.88 1.32
C GLY A 352 34.06 -19.02 2.23
N PHE A 353 33.08 -19.79 1.76
CA PHE A 353 32.47 -20.91 2.50
C PHE A 353 33.50 -21.88 3.08
N LYS A 354 34.53 -22.21 2.30
CA LYS A 354 35.57 -23.18 2.76
C LYS A 354 36.25 -22.71 4.06
N ARG A 355 36.57 -21.42 4.18
CA ARG A 355 37.19 -20.86 5.40
C ARG A 355 36.20 -20.72 6.56
N TRP A 356 34.96 -20.41 6.26
CA TRP A 356 33.88 -20.38 7.25
C TRP A 356 33.55 -21.77 7.78
N ASN A 357 33.64 -22.83 6.95
CA ASN A 357 33.34 -24.19 7.32
C ASN A 357 34.56 -24.96 7.92
N SER A 358 35.72 -24.33 8.00
CA SER A 358 36.91 -24.93 8.63
C SER A 358 37.18 -24.33 10.01
N THR A 359 37.74 -25.12 10.93
CA THR A 359 38.10 -24.66 12.28
C THR A 359 39.08 -23.49 12.20
N TRP A 360 38.85 -22.48 13.03
CA TRP A 360 39.72 -21.31 13.15
C TRP A 360 40.78 -21.58 14.21
N GLU A 361 42.04 -21.66 13.78
CA GLU A 361 43.17 -22.02 14.64
C GLU A 361 44.17 -20.89 14.87
N ARG A 362 44.10 -19.85 14.02
CA ARG A 362 45.10 -18.78 14.04
C ARG A 362 44.74 -17.67 15.04
N VAL A 363 45.72 -17.26 15.83
CA VAL A 363 45.64 -16.03 16.64
C VAL A 363 46.39 -14.93 15.93
N TYR A 364 45.80 -13.71 15.85
CA TYR A 364 46.49 -12.57 15.28
C TYR A 364 47.12 -11.69 16.37
N ARG A 365 48.15 -10.93 16.00
CA ARG A 365 48.90 -10.10 16.93
C ARG A 365 47.99 -9.02 17.57
N GLY A 366 47.91 -8.97 18.91
CA GLY A 366 47.02 -8.09 19.66
C GLY A 366 45.68 -8.74 20.07
N ALA A 367 45.50 -10.03 19.80
CA ALA A 367 44.30 -10.81 20.15
C ALA A 367 44.58 -11.80 21.31
N GLU A 368 45.40 -11.41 22.29
CA GLU A 368 45.86 -12.28 23.39
C GLU A 368 44.74 -12.73 24.34
N LEU A 369 43.55 -12.09 24.24
CA LEU A 369 42.37 -12.42 25.05
C LEU A 369 41.23 -13.08 24.24
N ILE A 370 41.48 -13.51 23.00
CA ILE A 370 40.43 -14.14 22.17
C ILE A 370 40.27 -15.60 22.58
N ASN A 371 39.03 -15.98 22.90
CA ASN A 371 38.62 -17.35 23.10
C ASN A 371 38.30 -18.01 21.76
N LEU A 372 39.26 -18.77 21.22
CA LEU A 372 39.08 -19.50 19.93
C LEU A 372 38.00 -20.58 19.98
N ASP A 373 37.76 -21.20 21.14
CA ASP A 373 36.68 -22.18 21.28
C ASP A 373 35.32 -21.53 21.15
N GLU A 374 35.12 -20.39 21.78
CA GLU A 374 33.91 -19.59 21.67
C GLU A 374 33.69 -19.07 20.24
N LEU A 375 34.73 -18.59 19.57
CA LEU A 375 34.67 -18.19 18.17
C LEU A 375 34.36 -19.37 17.23
N ASN A 376 34.85 -20.57 17.50
CA ASN A 376 34.51 -21.75 16.72
C ASN A 376 33.09 -22.23 16.98
N GLN A 377 32.59 -22.16 18.23
CA GLN A 377 31.18 -22.42 18.53
C GLN A 377 30.27 -21.43 17.78
N PHE A 378 30.62 -20.13 17.81
CA PHE A 378 29.92 -19.10 17.05
C PHE A 378 29.93 -19.42 15.55
N ARG A 379 31.12 -19.72 14.98
CA ARG A 379 31.25 -20.07 13.57
C ARG A 379 30.37 -21.27 13.18
N GLU A 380 30.37 -22.35 14.00
CA GLU A 380 29.52 -23.51 13.76
C GLU A 380 28.05 -23.18 13.85
N ALA A 381 27.63 -22.42 14.86
CA ALA A 381 26.26 -22.00 15.02
C ALA A 381 25.76 -21.15 13.83
N VAL A 382 26.65 -20.33 13.24
CA VAL A 382 26.35 -19.55 12.04
C VAL A 382 26.28 -20.44 10.79
N VAL A 383 27.24 -21.35 10.61
CA VAL A 383 27.37 -22.11 9.36
C VAL A 383 26.34 -23.24 9.25
N THR A 384 26.07 -23.94 10.37
CA THR A 384 25.22 -25.14 10.39
C THR A 384 23.85 -24.96 9.73
N PRO A 385 23.08 -23.88 10.02
CA PRO A 385 21.79 -23.67 9.35
C PRO A 385 21.91 -23.45 7.84
N PHE A 386 23.04 -22.90 7.37
CA PHE A 386 23.28 -22.69 5.95
C PHE A 386 23.63 -23.95 5.16
N LEU A 387 24.03 -25.03 5.79
CA LEU A 387 24.48 -26.24 5.07
C LEU A 387 23.37 -26.80 4.16
N PRO A 388 22.17 -27.13 4.67
CA PRO A 388 21.09 -27.65 3.83
C PRO A 388 20.64 -26.63 2.77
N LEU A 389 20.54 -25.34 3.19
CA LEU A 389 20.12 -24.27 2.31
C LEU A 389 21.10 -24.12 1.12
N ARG A 390 22.40 -24.14 1.41
CA ARG A 390 23.44 -24.04 0.40
C ARG A 390 23.43 -25.23 -0.58
N GLU A 391 23.16 -26.46 -0.12
CA GLU A 391 23.07 -27.64 -0.97
C GLU A 391 22.03 -27.41 -2.08
N VAL A 392 20.81 -27.02 -1.72
CA VAL A 392 19.72 -26.76 -2.67
C VAL A 392 20.04 -25.56 -3.56
N PHE A 393 20.56 -24.48 -2.98
CA PHE A 393 20.85 -23.26 -3.76
C PHE A 393 22.06 -23.41 -4.70
N SER A 394 22.97 -24.32 -4.43
CA SER A 394 24.09 -24.66 -5.34
C SER A 394 23.64 -25.49 -6.54
N ASN A 395 22.50 -26.16 -6.45
CA ASN A 395 21.94 -26.96 -7.53
C ASN A 395 21.32 -26.04 -8.59
N ARG A 396 21.90 -25.98 -9.78
CA ARG A 396 21.38 -25.16 -10.89
C ARG A 396 20.05 -25.66 -11.46
N LYS A 397 19.68 -26.92 -11.16
CA LYS A 397 18.43 -27.53 -11.60
C LYS A 397 17.35 -27.50 -10.52
N ALA A 398 17.63 -26.88 -9.37
CA ALA A 398 16.65 -26.78 -8.30
C ALA A 398 15.44 -25.97 -8.75
N THR A 399 14.26 -26.48 -8.45
CA THR A 399 12.99 -25.84 -8.70
C THR A 399 12.73 -24.71 -7.70
N VAL A 400 11.78 -23.85 -8.00
CA VAL A 400 11.32 -22.80 -7.08
C VAL A 400 10.78 -23.42 -5.80
N ARG A 401 10.04 -24.54 -5.89
CA ARG A 401 9.53 -25.29 -4.74
C ARG A 401 10.66 -25.72 -3.81
N GLU A 402 11.66 -26.41 -4.34
CA GLU A 402 12.80 -26.91 -3.56
C GLU A 402 13.54 -25.77 -2.86
N ARG A 403 13.74 -24.63 -3.53
CA ARG A 403 14.38 -23.45 -2.95
C ARG A 403 13.55 -22.81 -1.84
N THR A 404 12.24 -22.75 -2.03
CA THR A 404 11.33 -22.15 -1.05
C THR A 404 11.21 -23.05 0.18
N GLU A 405 11.08 -24.37 0.00
CA GLU A 405 11.08 -25.35 1.10
C GLU A 405 12.39 -25.30 1.90
N ALA A 406 13.53 -25.23 1.21
CA ALA A 406 14.82 -25.09 1.89
C ALA A 406 14.92 -23.78 2.69
N LEU A 407 14.34 -22.70 2.19
CA LEU A 407 14.30 -21.41 2.90
C LEU A 407 13.35 -21.45 4.10
N VAL A 408 12.21 -22.13 4.00
CA VAL A 408 11.30 -22.35 5.14
C VAL A 408 12.01 -23.16 6.23
N HIS A 409 12.63 -24.27 5.89
CA HIS A 409 13.40 -25.08 6.86
C HIS A 409 14.55 -24.31 7.51
N PHE A 410 15.18 -23.40 6.76
CA PHE A 410 16.20 -22.50 7.30
C PHE A 410 15.60 -21.55 8.35
N LEU A 411 14.44 -20.96 8.09
CA LEU A 411 13.76 -20.09 9.04
C LEU A 411 13.25 -20.84 10.28
N GLU A 412 12.78 -22.08 10.10
CA GLU A 412 12.41 -22.99 11.20
C GLU A 412 13.60 -23.33 12.08
N ALA A 413 14.76 -23.69 11.47
CA ALA A 413 15.99 -23.96 12.20
C ALA A 413 16.52 -22.78 13.01
N LEU A 414 16.16 -21.56 12.63
CA LEU A 414 16.44 -20.33 13.36
C LEU A 414 15.34 -19.95 14.38
N GLU A 415 14.29 -20.75 14.51
CA GLU A 415 13.14 -20.51 15.41
C GLU A 415 12.47 -19.14 15.17
N MET A 416 12.36 -18.75 13.88
CA MET A 416 11.91 -17.39 13.52
C MET A 416 10.52 -17.06 14.04
N GLU A 417 9.58 -18.00 13.95
CA GLU A 417 8.21 -17.79 14.40
C GLU A 417 8.15 -17.46 15.89
N GLN A 418 8.85 -18.26 16.72
CA GLN A 418 8.87 -18.07 18.16
C GLN A 418 9.56 -16.76 18.56
N LYS A 419 10.68 -16.42 17.89
CA LYS A 419 11.40 -15.18 18.14
C LYS A 419 10.57 -13.93 17.79
N LEU A 420 9.91 -13.95 16.65
CA LEU A 420 9.03 -12.85 16.24
C LEU A 420 7.81 -12.72 17.16
N ALA A 421 7.22 -13.84 17.60
CA ALA A 421 6.12 -13.82 18.55
C ALA A 421 6.55 -13.26 19.92
N ALA A 422 7.74 -13.65 20.41
CA ALA A 422 8.29 -13.09 21.65
C ALA A 422 8.57 -11.60 21.55
N MET A 423 9.11 -11.13 20.41
CA MET A 423 9.32 -9.69 20.17
C MET A 423 7.98 -8.95 20.08
N ALA A 424 6.97 -9.52 19.44
CA ALA A 424 5.63 -8.93 19.40
C ALA A 424 5.06 -8.74 20.81
N GLN A 425 5.22 -9.74 21.68
CA GLN A 425 4.79 -9.64 23.07
C GLN A 425 5.56 -8.56 23.85
N GLN A 426 6.87 -8.46 23.66
CA GLN A 426 7.69 -7.41 24.27
C GLN A 426 7.22 -6.00 23.85
N PHE A 427 6.92 -5.79 22.57
CA PHE A 427 6.38 -4.51 22.11
C PHE A 427 4.99 -4.23 22.68
N GLU A 428 4.16 -5.24 22.87
CA GLU A 428 2.85 -5.11 23.54
C GLU A 428 3.01 -4.67 25.00
N GLU A 429 3.93 -5.26 25.73
CA GLU A 429 4.24 -4.92 27.14
C GLU A 429 4.76 -3.48 27.29
N VAL A 430 5.54 -3.00 26.33
CA VAL A 430 6.02 -1.60 26.30
C VAL A 430 4.94 -0.63 25.79
N GLY A 431 3.81 -1.16 25.24
CA GLY A 431 2.70 -0.36 24.74
C GLY A 431 2.84 0.05 23.27
N ASP A 432 3.86 -0.42 22.55
CA ASP A 432 3.97 -0.21 21.09
C ASP A 432 3.15 -1.24 20.30
N MET A 433 1.85 -1.02 20.28
CA MET A 433 0.90 -1.89 19.59
C MET A 433 1.11 -1.93 18.07
N SER A 434 1.79 -0.94 17.50
CA SER A 434 2.09 -0.90 16.06
C SER A 434 3.16 -1.92 15.71
N LEU A 435 4.28 -1.90 16.43
CA LEU A 435 5.34 -2.90 16.28
C LEU A 435 4.87 -4.29 16.70
N ALA A 436 4.13 -4.40 17.80
CA ALA A 436 3.55 -5.67 18.24
C ALA A 436 2.76 -6.37 17.13
N LYS A 437 1.88 -5.64 16.44
CA LYS A 437 1.11 -6.16 15.30
C LYS A 437 1.96 -6.47 14.08
N GLU A 438 2.92 -5.62 13.76
CA GLU A 438 3.83 -5.85 12.63
C GLU A 438 4.60 -7.16 12.83
N TYR A 439 5.24 -7.33 13.98
CA TYR A 439 6.03 -8.53 14.31
C TYR A 439 5.16 -9.78 14.44
N GLY A 440 3.94 -9.65 14.96
CA GLY A 440 2.99 -10.77 15.06
C GLY A 440 2.41 -11.23 13.72
N GLN A 441 2.44 -10.41 12.68
CA GLN A 441 1.86 -10.73 11.38
C GLN A 441 2.91 -11.07 10.31
N VAL A 442 4.13 -10.55 10.43
CA VAL A 442 5.13 -10.62 9.35
C VAL A 442 5.49 -12.05 8.95
N TYR A 443 5.58 -12.98 9.93
CA TYR A 443 5.88 -14.38 9.63
C TYR A 443 4.81 -15.01 8.75
N GLY A 444 3.53 -14.90 9.13
CA GLY A 444 2.41 -15.42 8.35
C GLY A 444 2.33 -14.80 6.95
N LEU A 445 2.55 -13.48 6.83
CA LEU A 445 2.55 -12.80 5.54
C LEU A 445 3.67 -13.25 4.61
N VAL A 446 4.84 -13.57 5.16
CA VAL A 446 5.97 -14.12 4.39
C VAL A 446 5.68 -15.56 3.98
N MET A 447 5.11 -16.38 4.86
CA MET A 447 4.68 -17.74 4.51
C MET A 447 3.60 -17.73 3.42
N ASP A 448 2.60 -16.87 3.52
CA ASP A 448 1.59 -16.68 2.47
C ASP A 448 2.20 -16.27 1.11
N LEU A 449 3.26 -15.46 1.13
CA LEU A 449 4.00 -15.13 -0.09
C LEU A 449 4.70 -16.37 -0.66
N PHE A 450 5.35 -17.16 0.17
CA PHE A 450 6.03 -18.38 -0.24
C PHE A 450 5.06 -19.38 -0.85
N ASP A 451 3.91 -19.60 -0.23
CA ASP A 451 2.85 -20.46 -0.76
C ASP A 451 2.37 -20.00 -2.13
N ARG A 452 2.17 -18.70 -2.32
CA ARG A 452 1.78 -18.12 -3.61
C ARG A 452 2.88 -18.30 -4.66
N ILE A 453 4.15 -18.10 -4.31
CA ILE A 453 5.27 -18.31 -5.23
C ILE A 453 5.34 -19.79 -5.63
N VAL A 454 5.19 -20.71 -4.69
CA VAL A 454 5.19 -22.14 -4.98
C VAL A 454 3.98 -22.55 -5.83
N ALA A 455 2.79 -22.01 -5.53
CA ALA A 455 1.59 -22.30 -6.32
C ALA A 455 1.74 -21.83 -7.78
N LEU A 456 2.42 -20.71 -8.02
CA LEU A 456 2.55 -20.11 -9.35
C LEU A 456 3.75 -20.61 -10.15
N LEU A 457 4.87 -20.85 -9.48
CA LEU A 457 6.19 -21.06 -10.09
C LEU A 457 6.87 -22.35 -9.59
N GLY A 458 6.24 -23.12 -8.71
CA GLY A 458 6.89 -24.19 -7.95
C GLY A 458 7.67 -25.19 -8.78
N GLU A 459 7.16 -25.59 -9.93
CA GLU A 459 7.79 -26.58 -10.82
C GLU A 459 8.86 -25.97 -11.75
N GLU A 460 9.06 -24.67 -11.68
CA GLU A 460 10.01 -24.01 -12.57
C GLU A 460 11.43 -24.07 -12.00
N VAL A 461 12.40 -24.33 -12.90
CA VAL A 461 13.82 -24.26 -12.57
C VAL A 461 14.31 -22.84 -12.71
N MET A 462 14.92 -22.31 -11.67
CA MET A 462 15.30 -20.90 -11.60
C MET A 462 16.67 -20.71 -10.95
N GLY A 463 17.42 -19.70 -11.39
CA GLY A 463 18.70 -19.34 -10.79
C GLY A 463 18.55 -18.68 -9.40
N GLN A 464 19.60 -18.69 -8.59
CA GLN A 464 19.59 -18.05 -7.27
C GLN A 464 19.25 -16.56 -7.31
N ARG A 465 19.82 -15.84 -8.27
CA ARG A 465 19.61 -14.38 -8.42
C ARG A 465 18.19 -14.08 -8.83
N GLU A 466 17.68 -14.79 -9.80
CA GLU A 466 16.32 -14.64 -10.30
C GLU A 466 15.28 -14.93 -9.20
N TYR A 467 15.52 -15.97 -8.40
CA TYR A 467 14.68 -16.31 -7.25
C TYR A 467 14.68 -15.19 -6.20
N ALA A 468 15.84 -14.62 -5.87
CA ALA A 468 15.94 -13.50 -4.94
C ALA A 468 15.20 -12.25 -5.45
N GLU A 469 15.30 -11.95 -6.75
CA GLU A 469 14.59 -10.82 -7.39
C GLU A 469 13.06 -10.99 -7.32
N ILE A 470 12.55 -12.22 -7.48
CA ILE A 470 11.12 -12.53 -7.33
C ILE A 470 10.67 -12.35 -5.88
N LEU A 471 11.46 -12.82 -4.91
CA LEU A 471 11.15 -12.61 -3.50
C LEU A 471 11.11 -11.12 -3.15
N ASP A 472 12.08 -10.35 -3.61
CA ASP A 472 12.14 -8.91 -3.38
C ASP A 472 10.93 -8.18 -3.96
N ALA A 473 10.52 -8.54 -5.17
CA ALA A 473 9.30 -8.02 -5.78
C ALA A 473 8.05 -8.41 -4.96
N GLY A 474 8.01 -9.64 -4.43
CA GLY A 474 6.94 -10.10 -3.56
C GLY A 474 6.88 -9.33 -2.24
N PHE A 475 8.00 -9.14 -1.57
CA PHE A 475 8.08 -8.38 -0.31
C PHE A 475 7.64 -6.92 -0.49
N ALA A 476 7.95 -6.30 -1.63
CA ALA A 476 7.54 -4.93 -1.94
C ALA A 476 6.00 -4.76 -2.03
N GLU A 477 5.29 -5.81 -2.38
CA GLU A 477 3.82 -5.79 -2.51
C GLU A 477 3.10 -6.06 -1.18
N ILE A 478 3.78 -6.61 -0.18
CA ILE A 478 3.17 -6.93 1.12
C ILE A 478 3.07 -5.68 1.98
N LYS A 479 1.87 -5.43 2.48
CA LYS A 479 1.58 -4.30 3.37
C LYS A 479 0.85 -4.79 4.61
N VAL A 480 1.33 -4.39 5.77
CA VAL A 480 0.66 -4.63 7.05
C VAL A 480 -0.40 -3.57 7.28
N GLY A 481 -1.64 -4.00 7.48
CA GLY A 481 -2.72 -3.13 7.90
C GLY A 481 -2.74 -2.99 9.43
N LEU A 482 -2.60 -1.78 9.92
CA LEU A 482 -2.70 -1.48 11.35
C LEU A 482 -4.15 -1.15 11.67
N ILE A 483 -4.77 -1.89 12.60
CA ILE A 483 -6.10 -1.55 13.15
C ILE A 483 -5.86 -0.97 14.53
N PRO A 484 -6.40 0.21 14.86
CA PRO A 484 -6.16 0.83 16.15
C PRO A 484 -6.73 -0.03 17.31
N ALA A 485 -5.89 -0.31 18.30
CA ALA A 485 -6.30 -1.07 19.49
C ALA A 485 -6.90 -0.19 20.59
N VAL A 486 -6.69 1.13 20.54
CA VAL A 486 -7.15 2.07 21.58
C VAL A 486 -8.22 3.00 21.03
N VAL A 487 -9.22 3.26 21.87
CA VAL A 487 -10.46 3.97 21.47
C VAL A 487 -10.27 5.49 21.40
N ASP A 488 -9.39 6.10 22.22
CA ASP A 488 -9.20 7.56 22.27
C ASP A 488 -7.86 7.98 21.64
N ARG A 489 -7.85 8.12 20.31
CA ARG A 489 -6.68 8.52 19.52
C ARG A 489 -7.07 9.46 18.38
N ILE A 490 -6.14 10.33 17.99
CA ILE A 490 -6.25 11.14 16.79
C ILE A 490 -6.10 10.23 15.56
N VAL A 491 -7.02 10.36 14.62
CA VAL A 491 -6.90 9.72 13.31
C VAL A 491 -6.11 10.63 12.39
N VAL A 492 -5.01 10.12 11.87
CA VAL A 492 -4.20 10.77 10.85
C VAL A 492 -4.38 10.02 9.54
N GLY A 493 -4.76 10.71 8.47
CA GLY A 493 -5.09 10.03 7.24
C GLY A 493 -4.85 10.82 5.96
N ASP A 494 -5.11 10.15 4.86
CA ASP A 494 -5.03 10.70 3.51
C ASP A 494 -6.39 11.26 3.09
N ILE A 495 -6.39 12.44 2.44
CA ILE A 495 -7.60 13.15 2.01
C ILE A 495 -8.50 12.32 1.08
N THR A 496 -7.91 11.44 0.28
CA THR A 496 -8.66 10.66 -0.73
C THR A 496 -9.23 9.36 -0.18
N ARG A 497 -8.63 8.84 0.89
CA ARG A 497 -8.89 7.46 1.35
C ARG A 497 -9.52 7.38 2.74
N THR A 498 -9.11 8.25 3.67
CA THR A 498 -9.51 8.13 5.06
C THR A 498 -10.93 8.64 5.26
N ARG A 499 -11.78 7.79 5.84
CA ARG A 499 -13.15 8.15 6.20
C ARG A 499 -13.21 8.55 7.66
N LEU A 500 -13.72 9.75 7.89
CA LEU A 500 -13.85 10.32 9.22
C LEU A 500 -15.32 10.28 9.69
N SER A 501 -15.53 9.96 10.97
CA SER A 501 -16.84 10.01 11.60
C SER A 501 -16.73 10.70 12.95
N ASN A 502 -17.73 11.51 13.30
CA ASN A 502 -17.85 12.19 14.61
C ASN A 502 -16.65 13.09 14.98
N ILE A 503 -16.02 13.73 13.99
CA ILE A 503 -14.91 14.66 14.21
C ILE A 503 -15.44 16.06 14.49
N LYS A 504 -14.95 16.66 15.58
CA LYS A 504 -15.25 18.06 15.96
C LYS A 504 -14.18 19.02 15.44
N VAL A 505 -12.91 18.59 15.38
CA VAL A 505 -11.80 19.41 14.91
C VAL A 505 -11.01 18.68 13.84
N LEU A 506 -10.87 19.31 12.69
CA LEU A 506 -10.07 18.81 11.58
C LEU A 506 -8.87 19.71 11.34
N PHE A 507 -7.68 19.15 11.42
CA PHE A 507 -6.47 19.77 10.92
C PHE A 507 -6.16 19.26 9.52
N PHE A 508 -6.05 20.18 8.57
CA PHE A 508 -5.67 19.86 7.22
C PHE A 508 -4.24 20.33 6.99
N ALA A 509 -3.29 19.43 7.11
CA ALA A 509 -1.87 19.70 7.01
C ALA A 509 -1.35 19.57 5.58
N GLY A 510 -0.37 20.41 5.23
CA GLY A 510 0.30 20.35 3.93
C GLY A 510 -0.57 20.83 2.76
N VAL A 511 -1.42 21.81 2.97
CA VAL A 511 -2.28 22.39 1.92
C VAL A 511 -1.45 23.34 1.06
N ASN A 512 -0.53 22.77 0.28
CA ASN A 512 0.35 23.52 -0.60
C ASN A 512 0.02 23.25 -2.07
N ASP A 513 0.39 24.18 -2.94
CA ASP A 513 0.24 24.03 -4.39
C ASP A 513 0.96 22.77 -4.88
N GLY A 514 0.29 21.99 -5.73
CA GLY A 514 0.77 20.73 -6.24
C GLY A 514 0.59 19.52 -5.30
N ILE A 515 0.22 19.75 -4.03
CA ILE A 515 -0.13 18.70 -3.06
C ILE A 515 -1.65 18.63 -2.91
N VAL A 516 -2.30 19.80 -2.73
CA VAL A 516 -3.77 19.91 -2.66
C VAL A 516 -4.22 21.14 -3.47
N PRO A 517 -4.84 20.92 -4.63
CA PRO A 517 -5.03 19.62 -5.32
C PRO A 517 -3.69 19.03 -5.81
N SER A 518 -3.62 17.71 -5.82
CA SER A 518 -2.44 17.05 -6.36
C SER A 518 -2.34 17.33 -7.86
N VAL A 519 -1.15 17.73 -8.31
CA VAL A 519 -0.85 17.71 -9.74
C VAL A 519 -0.72 16.24 -10.14
N SER A 520 -1.54 15.81 -11.10
CA SER A 520 -1.50 14.44 -11.63
C SER A 520 -0.06 14.05 -11.91
N GLY A 521 0.39 12.99 -11.28
CA GLY A 521 1.78 12.55 -11.28
C GLY A 521 2.33 12.44 -12.68
N ARG A 522 3.59 12.76 -12.84
CA ARG A 522 4.36 12.63 -14.07
C ARG A 522 4.04 11.30 -14.70
N GLY A 523 3.51 11.35 -15.92
CA GLY A 523 2.88 10.27 -16.60
C GLY A 523 3.65 8.95 -16.48
N GLY A 524 2.92 7.88 -16.21
CA GLY A 524 3.39 6.53 -16.38
C GLY A 524 3.83 6.24 -17.83
N ILE A 525 3.88 4.99 -18.23
CA ILE A 525 4.28 4.59 -19.60
C ILE A 525 3.50 5.36 -20.67
N LEU A 526 2.20 5.57 -20.44
CA LEU A 526 1.36 6.47 -21.25
C LEU A 526 1.28 7.85 -20.59
N SER A 527 1.80 8.86 -21.25
CA SER A 527 1.66 10.25 -20.82
C SER A 527 0.19 10.69 -20.89
N GLU A 528 -0.15 11.79 -20.22
CA GLU A 528 -1.51 12.37 -20.31
C GLU A 528 -1.86 12.79 -21.75
N GLY A 529 -0.86 13.24 -22.53
CA GLY A 529 -1.01 13.50 -23.95
C GLY A 529 -1.30 12.25 -24.77
N ASP A 530 -0.65 11.12 -24.44
CA ASP A 530 -0.95 9.82 -25.06
C ASP A 530 -2.40 9.37 -24.74
N ARG A 531 -2.83 9.52 -23.48
CA ARG A 531 -4.20 9.18 -23.03
C ARG A 531 -5.30 10.02 -23.66
N ARG A 532 -5.00 11.29 -23.97
CA ARG A 532 -5.95 12.17 -24.69
C ARG A 532 -6.01 11.88 -26.20
N ALA A 533 -4.98 11.26 -26.74
CA ALA A 533 -4.91 10.89 -28.17
C ALA A 533 -5.53 9.52 -28.45
N LEU A 534 -5.80 8.74 -27.41
CA LEU A 534 -6.55 7.48 -27.42
C LEU A 534 -8.03 7.70 -27.16
#